data_fb0f689319cd19df10a9a192376d6633
#
_entry.id   fb0f689319cd19df10a9a192376d6633
#
_cell.length_a   1.000
_cell.length_b   1.000
_cell.length_c   1.000
_cell.angle_alpha   90.00
_cell.angle_beta   90.00
_cell.angle_gamma   90.00
#
_symmetry.space_group_name_H-M   'P 1'
#
loop_
_entity.id
_entity.type
_entity.pdbx_description
1 polymer ?
#
loop_
_entity_poly.entity_id
_entity_poly.type
_entity_poly.pdbx_seq_one_letter_code
_entity_poly.pdbx_strand_id
1 'polypeptide(L)'
;MATIEGIVAREILDSRGNPTVEVEVGLDDGTIARAAVPSGASTGAFEAIELRDGDADRYQGKGVEKAVANIEDKIVDQLIGYEASEQRLIDQKMLDLDGTDNKAELGANAILGVSLAVAKAAAGSAELSLFRYLGGPNAHLLPVPMMNILNGGAHADSNVDIQEFMIAPIGAPTFRDALRSGTEVYHALKSVLKKKDLSTGLGDEGGFAPNLPTNAAALDLIGEAVEKAGYRLGTDIVFALDVAATEFFDNGTYTFEGSPKTAEEMSNYYTKLVGDYPIVSIEDPLAEDDWSGWATLTAALGDRIQIVGDDLFVTNPQRIARGIAEKAANAVLVKVNQIGSLTETLDAVDLAHRAGFMCMMSHRSGETEDTTIADLAVATGCGQIKTGAPARSDRVAKYNQLLRIEEELADAARYAGAGAFPRYRSA
;
A
#
# COMPACT_ATOMS: atom_id res chain seq x y z
N MET A 1 14.15 29.34 8.10
CA MET A 1 13.91 27.92 7.73
C MET A 1 14.85 27.64 6.57
N ALA A 2 15.30 26.38 6.44
CA ALA A 2 16.29 26.06 5.41
C ALA A 2 15.66 26.04 4.01
N THR A 3 16.41 26.52 3.03
CA THR A 3 15.97 26.59 1.63
C THR A 3 16.62 25.50 0.78
N ILE A 4 15.95 25.10 -0.28
CA ILE A 4 16.47 24.11 -1.24
C ILE A 4 17.66 24.72 -1.97
N GLU A 5 18.85 24.11 -1.80
CA GLU A 5 20.10 24.54 -2.46
C GLU A 5 20.40 23.67 -3.68
N GLY A 6 20.00 22.40 -3.64
CA GLY A 6 20.22 21.46 -4.76
C GLY A 6 19.26 20.30 -4.76
N ILE A 7 18.95 19.82 -5.96
CA ILE A 7 18.18 18.58 -6.18
C ILE A 7 18.96 17.77 -7.22
N VAL A 8 19.18 16.49 -6.93
CA VAL A 8 19.84 15.53 -7.82
C VAL A 8 18.94 14.32 -7.97
N ALA A 9 18.76 13.84 -9.18
CA ALA A 9 17.99 12.64 -9.45
C ALA A 9 18.86 11.54 -10.08
N ARG A 10 18.47 10.31 -9.90
CA ARG A 10 19.13 9.15 -10.50
C ARG A 10 18.17 8.01 -10.75
N GLU A 11 18.53 7.17 -11.72
CA GLU A 11 17.90 5.88 -11.91
C GLU A 11 18.53 4.86 -10.96
N ILE A 12 17.68 4.13 -10.21
CA ILE A 12 18.05 2.99 -9.38
C ILE A 12 17.19 1.77 -9.76
N LEU A 13 17.41 0.61 -9.17
CA LEU A 13 16.60 -0.58 -9.41
C LEU A 13 15.61 -0.83 -8.27
N ASP A 14 14.39 -1.22 -8.64
CA ASP A 14 13.37 -1.72 -7.71
C ASP A 14 13.60 -3.19 -7.34
N SER A 15 12.75 -3.74 -6.46
CA SER A 15 12.81 -5.12 -5.97
C SER A 15 12.60 -6.19 -7.06
N ARG A 16 12.14 -5.80 -8.26
CA ARG A 16 11.99 -6.65 -9.44
C ARG A 16 13.13 -6.49 -10.43
N GLY A 17 14.10 -5.61 -10.14
CA GLY A 17 15.21 -5.27 -11.05
C GLY A 17 14.80 -4.34 -12.20
N ASN A 18 13.64 -3.67 -12.10
CA ASN A 18 13.25 -2.62 -13.04
C ASN A 18 13.76 -1.26 -12.56
N PRO A 19 14.11 -0.35 -13.49
CA PRO A 19 14.45 1.03 -13.13
C PRO A 19 13.35 1.77 -12.41
N THR A 20 13.73 2.60 -11.44
CA THR A 20 12.90 3.59 -10.79
C THR A 20 13.70 4.85 -10.43
N VAL A 21 13.02 5.91 -9.99
CA VAL A 21 13.62 7.21 -9.67
C VAL A 21 14.00 7.28 -8.20
N GLU A 22 15.22 7.74 -7.91
CA GLU A 22 15.63 8.23 -6.60
C GLU A 22 16.00 9.71 -6.71
N VAL A 23 15.51 10.54 -5.78
CA VAL A 23 15.80 11.96 -5.69
C VAL A 23 16.49 12.26 -4.37
N GLU A 24 17.51 13.11 -4.43
CA GLU A 24 18.23 13.65 -3.27
C GLU A 24 18.10 15.17 -3.26
N VAL A 25 17.71 15.71 -2.10
CA VAL A 25 17.55 17.16 -1.88
C VAL A 25 18.54 17.62 -0.82
N GLY A 26 19.31 18.66 -1.16
CA GLY A 26 20.22 19.35 -0.24
C GLY A 26 19.66 20.72 0.13
N LEU A 27 19.79 21.10 1.40
CA LEU A 27 19.37 22.39 1.95
C LEU A 27 20.57 23.26 2.31
N ASP A 28 20.38 24.57 2.39
CA ASP A 28 21.41 25.57 2.70
C ASP A 28 21.98 25.49 4.14
N ASP A 29 21.32 24.72 5.01
CA ASP A 29 21.84 24.38 6.36
C ASP A 29 22.73 23.11 6.38
N GLY A 30 22.97 22.50 5.21
CA GLY A 30 23.75 21.26 5.05
C GLY A 30 22.95 19.97 5.22
N THR A 31 21.65 20.03 5.47
CA THR A 31 20.79 18.85 5.52
C THR A 31 20.67 18.23 4.13
N ILE A 32 20.85 16.92 4.04
CA ILE A 32 20.65 16.14 2.79
C ILE A 32 19.69 14.98 3.10
N ALA A 33 18.69 14.80 2.23
CA ALA A 33 17.78 13.67 2.32
C ALA A 33 17.42 13.13 0.95
N ARG A 34 17.02 11.87 0.89
CA ARG A 34 16.64 11.21 -0.37
C ARG A 34 15.38 10.37 -0.21
N ALA A 35 14.69 10.21 -1.32
CA ALA A 35 13.53 9.34 -1.45
C ALA A 35 13.58 8.54 -2.76
N ALA A 36 13.15 7.29 -2.70
CA ALA A 36 13.01 6.45 -3.87
C ALA A 36 11.54 6.14 -4.13
N VAL A 37 11.16 6.11 -5.39
CA VAL A 37 9.77 5.99 -5.83
C VAL A 37 9.41 4.51 -6.05
N PRO A 38 8.30 4.01 -5.49
CA PRO A 38 7.82 2.66 -5.79
C PRO A 38 7.14 2.60 -7.17
N SER A 39 7.02 1.39 -7.72
CA SER A 39 6.45 1.13 -9.05
C SER A 39 5.44 -0.02 -9.03
N GLY A 40 4.29 0.12 -9.68
CA GLY A 40 3.28 -0.93 -9.80
C GLY A 40 3.63 -2.00 -10.84
N ALA A 41 3.11 -3.23 -10.67
CA ALA A 41 3.07 -4.25 -11.72
C ALA A 41 1.77 -4.14 -12.53
N SER A 42 0.64 -4.21 -11.85
CA SER A 42 -0.66 -3.79 -12.34
C SER A 42 -0.88 -2.31 -11.98
N THR A 43 -1.52 -1.55 -12.86
CA THR A 43 -1.83 -0.15 -12.63
C THR A 43 -3.31 0.07 -12.94
N GLY A 44 -4.06 0.66 -12.00
CA GLY A 44 -5.43 1.10 -12.26
C GLY A 44 -5.47 2.10 -13.42
N ALA A 45 -6.51 2.05 -14.23
CA ALA A 45 -6.62 2.88 -15.44
C ALA A 45 -6.60 4.39 -15.15
N PHE A 46 -6.82 4.79 -13.91
CA PHE A 46 -6.91 6.19 -13.48
C PHE A 46 -5.73 6.64 -12.62
N GLU A 47 -4.68 5.84 -12.49
CA GLU A 47 -3.45 6.24 -11.81
C GLU A 47 -2.74 7.38 -12.55
N ALA A 48 -2.01 8.21 -11.80
CA ALA A 48 -1.07 9.16 -12.38
C ALA A 48 0.04 8.43 -13.15
N ILE A 49 0.51 9.04 -14.24
CA ILE A 49 1.41 8.40 -15.20
C ILE A 49 2.82 8.25 -14.62
N GLU A 50 3.27 7.02 -14.46
CA GLU A 50 4.68 6.69 -14.29
C GLU A 50 5.40 6.86 -15.63
N LEU A 51 6.24 7.90 -15.76
CA LEU A 51 6.93 8.19 -17.01
C LEU A 51 8.06 7.19 -17.25
N ARG A 52 7.97 6.45 -18.36
CA ARG A 52 8.96 5.51 -18.84
C ARG A 52 9.55 5.97 -20.17
N ASP A 53 10.80 5.58 -20.43
CA ASP A 53 11.51 6.01 -21.64
C ASP A 53 10.93 5.42 -22.92
N GLY A 54 10.41 4.19 -22.86
CA GLY A 54 9.86 3.47 -24.02
C GLY A 54 10.92 3.00 -25.01
N ASP A 55 12.21 3.12 -24.70
CA ASP A 55 13.33 2.63 -25.52
C ASP A 55 13.50 1.12 -25.29
N ALA A 56 13.09 0.31 -26.27
CA ALA A 56 13.14 -1.14 -26.19
C ALA A 56 14.56 -1.71 -25.99
N ASP A 57 15.59 -0.99 -26.43
CA ASP A 57 16.98 -1.43 -26.33
C ASP A 57 17.58 -1.18 -24.93
N ARG A 58 16.88 -0.40 -24.10
CA ARG A 58 17.29 -0.09 -22.75
C ARG A 58 16.22 -0.50 -21.74
N TYR A 59 16.55 -1.46 -20.84
CA TYR A 59 15.62 -2.02 -19.86
C TYR A 59 14.26 -2.45 -20.43
N GLN A 60 14.22 -2.87 -21.70
CA GLN A 60 12.99 -3.30 -22.39
C GLN A 60 11.88 -2.19 -22.40
N GLY A 61 12.30 -0.94 -22.51
CA GLY A 61 11.38 0.22 -22.50
C GLY A 61 11.08 0.80 -21.12
N LYS A 62 11.57 0.14 -20.04
CA LYS A 62 11.23 0.51 -18.66
C LYS A 62 12.19 1.53 -18.02
N GLY A 63 13.17 2.08 -18.75
CA GLY A 63 14.06 3.12 -18.28
C GLY A 63 13.31 4.35 -17.76
N VAL A 64 13.94 5.18 -16.91
CA VAL A 64 13.34 6.39 -16.32
C VAL A 64 14.23 7.63 -16.51
N GLU A 65 15.12 7.62 -17.51
CA GLU A 65 15.98 8.77 -17.82
C GLU A 65 15.20 10.05 -18.17
N LYS A 66 14.04 9.91 -18.84
CA LYS A 66 13.15 11.05 -19.12
C LYS A 66 12.62 11.69 -17.84
N ALA A 67 12.23 10.89 -16.86
CA ALA A 67 11.78 11.39 -15.56
C ALA A 67 12.93 12.07 -14.80
N VAL A 68 14.13 11.47 -14.82
CA VAL A 68 15.35 12.08 -14.25
C VAL A 68 15.66 13.41 -14.92
N ALA A 69 15.67 13.47 -16.25
CA ALA A 69 15.91 14.72 -16.99
C ALA A 69 14.84 15.79 -16.70
N ASN A 70 13.56 15.41 -16.57
CA ASN A 70 12.51 16.35 -16.17
C ASN A 70 12.76 16.96 -14.78
N ILE A 71 13.34 16.19 -13.85
CA ILE A 71 13.73 16.73 -12.54
C ILE A 71 14.88 17.72 -12.70
N GLU A 72 15.97 17.30 -13.37
CA GLU A 72 17.20 18.09 -13.46
C GLU A 72 17.06 19.35 -14.34
N ASP A 73 16.32 19.25 -15.45
CA ASP A 73 16.21 20.32 -16.44
C ASP A 73 15.01 21.27 -16.20
N LYS A 74 13.96 20.82 -15.49
CA LYS A 74 12.72 21.58 -15.36
C LYS A 74 12.33 21.87 -13.89
N ILE A 75 12.30 20.83 -13.03
CA ILE A 75 11.81 20.98 -11.66
C ILE A 75 12.82 21.74 -10.80
N VAL A 76 14.11 21.45 -10.92
CA VAL A 76 15.18 22.09 -10.14
C VAL A 76 15.10 23.62 -10.26
N ASP A 77 15.03 24.15 -11.49
CA ASP A 77 14.98 25.59 -11.75
C ASP A 77 13.78 26.30 -11.09
N GLN A 78 12.70 25.58 -10.82
CA GLN A 78 11.50 26.13 -10.19
C GLN A 78 11.54 26.09 -8.67
N LEU A 79 12.38 25.24 -8.07
CA LEU A 79 12.34 24.97 -6.62
C LEU A 79 13.56 25.48 -5.85
N ILE A 80 14.69 25.77 -6.51
CA ILE A 80 15.87 26.34 -5.84
C ILE A 80 15.50 27.65 -5.13
N GLY A 81 15.87 27.77 -3.86
CA GLY A 81 15.60 28.94 -3.01
C GLY A 81 14.24 28.89 -2.30
N TYR A 82 13.37 27.89 -2.57
CA TYR A 82 12.14 27.70 -1.81
C TYR A 82 12.46 27.17 -0.40
N GLU A 83 11.69 27.61 0.59
CA GLU A 83 11.74 27.02 1.93
C GLU A 83 11.23 25.58 1.90
N ALA A 84 12.04 24.62 2.36
CA ALA A 84 11.70 23.20 2.30
C ALA A 84 10.45 22.83 3.13
N SER A 85 10.09 23.65 4.12
CA SER A 85 8.88 23.46 4.93
C SER A 85 7.56 23.80 4.21
N GLU A 86 7.62 24.48 3.06
CA GLU A 86 6.45 24.89 2.29
C GLU A 86 5.97 23.78 1.33
N GLN A 87 5.81 22.55 1.87
CA GLN A 87 5.49 21.35 1.10
C GLN A 87 4.35 21.54 0.08
N ARG A 88 3.23 22.13 0.53
CA ARG A 88 2.07 22.35 -0.34
C ARG A 88 2.36 23.28 -1.51
N LEU A 89 3.15 24.32 -1.26
CA LEU A 89 3.56 25.25 -2.30
C LEU A 89 4.51 24.60 -3.31
N ILE A 90 5.43 23.77 -2.82
CA ILE A 90 6.39 23.03 -3.65
C ILE A 90 5.67 22.03 -4.53
N ASP A 91 4.78 21.21 -3.95
CA ASP A 91 3.99 20.25 -4.71
C ASP A 91 3.11 20.95 -5.75
N GLN A 92 2.44 22.07 -5.38
CA GLN A 92 1.61 22.83 -6.32
C GLN A 92 2.43 23.40 -7.47
N LYS A 93 3.66 23.87 -7.22
CA LYS A 93 4.56 24.35 -8.27
C LYS A 93 4.89 23.26 -9.30
N MET A 94 5.12 22.03 -8.84
CA MET A 94 5.37 20.90 -9.73
C MET A 94 4.12 20.51 -10.52
N LEU A 95 2.94 20.54 -9.89
CA LEU A 95 1.67 20.29 -10.55
C LEU A 95 1.34 21.35 -11.62
N ASP A 96 1.57 22.62 -11.32
CA ASP A 96 1.38 23.73 -12.27
C ASP A 96 2.37 23.63 -13.45
N LEU A 97 3.59 23.18 -13.20
CA LEU A 97 4.60 22.94 -14.22
C LEU A 97 4.26 21.78 -15.14
N ASP A 98 3.70 20.69 -14.61
CA ASP A 98 3.21 19.57 -15.40
C ASP A 98 2.00 19.96 -16.24
N GLY A 99 1.02 20.63 -15.65
CA GLY A 99 -0.16 21.18 -16.30
C GLY A 99 -1.15 20.14 -16.85
N THR A 100 -0.95 18.84 -16.56
CA THR A 100 -1.87 17.76 -16.97
C THR A 100 -2.58 17.15 -15.75
N ASP A 101 -3.79 16.60 -15.97
CA ASP A 101 -4.59 16.02 -14.87
C ASP A 101 -3.93 14.76 -14.26
N ASN A 102 -3.12 14.06 -15.03
CA ASN A 102 -2.54 12.75 -14.67
C ASN A 102 -0.99 12.77 -14.61
N LYS A 103 -0.37 13.94 -14.58
CA LYS A 103 1.09 14.12 -14.49
C LYS A 103 1.88 13.50 -15.67
N ALA A 104 1.28 13.53 -16.87
CA ALA A 104 1.84 12.88 -18.05
C ALA A 104 3.06 13.61 -18.64
N GLU A 105 3.24 14.92 -18.36
CA GLU A 105 4.33 15.74 -18.92
C GLU A 105 5.64 15.56 -18.17
N LEU A 106 5.61 15.64 -16.83
CA LEU A 106 6.81 15.45 -15.99
C LEU A 106 6.99 13.99 -15.55
N GLY A 107 5.91 13.30 -15.34
CA GLY A 107 5.84 11.98 -14.73
C GLY A 107 5.54 12.04 -13.24
N ALA A 108 4.57 11.25 -12.79
CA ALA A 108 4.25 11.12 -11.36
C ALA A 108 5.45 10.64 -10.53
N ASN A 109 6.30 9.78 -11.10
CA ASN A 109 7.54 9.33 -10.49
C ASN A 109 8.56 10.48 -10.27
N ALA A 110 8.68 11.42 -11.21
CA ALA A 110 9.52 12.60 -11.04
C ALA A 110 8.97 13.51 -9.92
N ILE A 111 7.69 13.85 -9.97
CA ILE A 111 7.03 14.73 -9.00
C ILE A 111 7.09 14.12 -7.60
N LEU A 112 6.73 12.84 -7.45
CA LEU A 112 6.72 12.16 -6.15
C LEU A 112 8.12 12.06 -5.54
N GLY A 113 9.14 11.72 -6.34
CA GLY A 113 10.51 11.63 -5.87
C GLY A 113 10.98 12.94 -5.21
N VAL A 114 10.74 14.07 -5.87
CA VAL A 114 11.06 15.40 -5.33
C VAL A 114 10.20 15.72 -4.10
N SER A 115 8.89 15.49 -4.17
CA SER A 115 7.95 15.77 -3.09
C SER A 115 8.34 15.06 -1.78
N LEU A 116 8.66 13.75 -1.85
CA LEU A 116 9.07 12.97 -0.68
C LEU A 116 10.48 13.35 -0.18
N ALA A 117 11.42 13.60 -1.08
CA ALA A 117 12.78 13.99 -0.70
C ALA A 117 12.79 15.35 0.02
N VAL A 118 11.99 16.33 -0.45
CA VAL A 118 11.81 17.62 0.21
C VAL A 118 11.23 17.46 1.61
N ALA A 119 10.17 16.65 1.77
CA ALA A 119 9.56 16.38 3.08
C ALA A 119 10.58 15.80 4.08
N LYS A 120 11.40 14.85 3.62
CA LYS A 120 12.48 14.26 4.44
C LYS A 120 13.57 15.27 4.79
N ALA A 121 13.97 16.11 3.84
CA ALA A 121 14.95 17.16 4.07
C ALA A 121 14.43 18.20 5.08
N ALA A 122 13.18 18.64 4.93
CA ALA A 122 12.53 19.55 5.86
C ALA A 122 12.42 18.95 7.28
N ALA A 123 12.08 17.67 7.40
CA ALA A 123 12.07 16.95 8.68
C ALA A 123 13.47 16.93 9.30
N GLY A 124 14.51 16.59 8.52
CA GLY A 124 15.90 16.58 8.97
C GLY A 124 16.38 17.96 9.44
N SER A 125 16.09 19.02 8.67
CA SER A 125 16.40 20.41 9.04
C SER A 125 15.69 20.85 10.34
N ALA A 126 14.49 20.33 10.59
CA ALA A 126 13.75 20.56 11.83
C ALA A 126 14.22 19.67 13.01
N GLU A 127 15.21 18.81 12.79
CA GLU A 127 15.68 17.80 13.78
C GLU A 127 14.56 16.86 14.27
N LEU A 128 13.60 16.53 13.37
CA LEU A 128 12.47 15.66 13.64
C LEU A 128 12.53 14.40 12.77
N SER A 129 12.09 13.26 13.31
CA SER A 129 11.75 12.10 12.49
C SER A 129 10.58 12.44 11.55
N LEU A 130 10.54 11.80 10.37
CA LEU A 130 9.55 12.14 9.33
C LEU A 130 8.10 12.01 9.84
N PHE A 131 7.80 10.94 10.59
CA PHE A 131 6.45 10.76 11.14
C PHE A 131 6.03 11.87 12.10
N ARG A 132 6.97 12.41 12.91
CA ARG A 132 6.71 13.54 13.81
C ARG A 132 6.56 14.86 13.06
N TYR A 133 7.38 15.06 12.05
CA TYR A 133 7.32 16.27 11.22
C TYR A 133 5.96 16.39 10.51
N LEU A 134 5.49 15.30 9.90
CA LEU A 134 4.23 15.28 9.15
C LEU A 134 2.99 15.16 10.04
N GLY A 135 3.04 14.34 11.08
CA GLY A 135 1.86 14.04 11.92
C GLY A 135 1.78 14.85 13.22
N GLY A 136 2.84 15.61 13.53
CA GLY A 136 2.90 16.42 14.75
C GLY A 136 2.89 15.61 16.04
N PRO A 137 2.52 16.23 17.18
CA PRO A 137 2.58 15.58 18.49
C PRO A 137 1.57 14.43 18.67
N ASN A 138 0.59 14.32 17.78
CA ASN A 138 -0.44 13.26 17.84
C ASN A 138 -0.06 12.00 17.04
N ALA A 139 1.07 11.99 16.34
CA ALA A 139 1.57 10.82 15.61
C ALA A 139 2.15 9.78 16.57
N HIS A 140 1.31 8.87 17.09
CA HIS A 140 1.69 7.88 18.09
C HIS A 140 1.04 6.50 17.87
N LEU A 141 0.18 6.36 16.83
CA LEU A 141 -0.55 5.14 16.55
C LEU A 141 0.24 4.26 15.59
N LEU A 142 0.75 3.12 16.07
CA LEU A 142 1.40 2.09 15.28
C LEU A 142 0.33 1.29 14.52
N PRO A 143 0.47 1.14 13.18
CA PRO A 143 -0.52 0.44 12.36
C PRO A 143 -0.49 -1.07 12.59
N VAL A 144 -1.64 -1.73 12.38
CA VAL A 144 -1.70 -3.20 12.22
C VAL A 144 -1.04 -3.57 10.90
N PRO A 145 -0.01 -4.45 10.92
CA PRO A 145 0.60 -4.95 9.69
C PRO A 145 -0.31 -6.01 9.06
N MET A 146 -0.79 -5.73 7.85
CA MET A 146 -1.53 -6.68 7.01
C MET A 146 -0.51 -7.40 6.12
N MET A 147 -0.08 -8.59 6.55
CA MET A 147 1.05 -9.31 5.97
C MET A 147 0.57 -10.29 4.90
N ASN A 148 0.91 -10.05 3.64
CA ASN A 148 0.62 -10.95 2.54
C ASN A 148 1.52 -12.19 2.60
N ILE A 149 1.02 -13.31 3.12
CA ILE A 149 1.79 -14.54 3.35
C ILE A 149 1.53 -15.64 2.33
N LEU A 150 0.48 -15.51 1.50
CA LEU A 150 0.18 -16.40 0.39
C LEU A 150 -0.34 -15.60 -0.80
N ASN A 151 0.25 -15.81 -1.96
CA ASN A 151 -0.04 -15.13 -3.20
C ASN A 151 -0.79 -16.03 -4.19
N GLY A 152 -1.69 -15.41 -4.94
CA GLY A 152 -2.34 -15.94 -6.15
C GLY A 152 -2.45 -14.86 -7.23
N GLY A 153 -3.42 -14.97 -8.12
CA GLY A 153 -3.71 -13.99 -9.16
C GLY A 153 -2.46 -13.60 -9.96
N ALA A 154 -2.34 -12.32 -10.27
CA ALA A 154 -1.20 -11.78 -11.02
C ALA A 154 0.14 -11.78 -10.23
N HIS A 155 0.10 -11.97 -8.91
CA HIS A 155 1.30 -11.99 -8.05
C HIS A 155 1.98 -13.35 -7.94
N ALA A 156 1.42 -14.41 -8.56
CA ALA A 156 1.96 -15.77 -8.48
C ALA A 156 1.66 -16.57 -9.75
N ASP A 157 2.59 -17.41 -10.16
CA ASP A 157 2.33 -18.45 -11.17
C ASP A 157 1.63 -19.64 -10.50
N SER A 158 0.34 -19.46 -10.19
CA SER A 158 -0.50 -20.43 -9.49
C SER A 158 -1.93 -20.41 -10.06
N ASN A 159 -2.74 -21.38 -9.63
CA ASN A 159 -4.14 -21.51 -10.03
C ASN A 159 -5.15 -20.90 -9.02
N VAL A 160 -4.67 -20.07 -8.10
CA VAL A 160 -5.49 -19.37 -7.10
C VAL A 160 -5.84 -17.99 -7.65
N ASP A 161 -7.15 -17.65 -7.72
CA ASP A 161 -7.59 -16.39 -8.35
C ASP A 161 -7.40 -15.17 -7.44
N ILE A 162 -7.67 -15.30 -6.14
CA ILE A 162 -7.47 -14.22 -5.18
C ILE A 162 -5.98 -13.89 -5.10
N GLN A 163 -5.64 -12.60 -5.30
CA GLN A 163 -4.27 -12.15 -5.48
C GLN A 163 -3.43 -12.22 -4.19
N GLU A 164 -4.04 -11.84 -3.05
CA GLU A 164 -3.32 -11.81 -1.77
C GLU A 164 -4.17 -12.33 -0.62
N PHE A 165 -3.55 -13.21 0.18
CA PHE A 165 -4.10 -13.69 1.44
C PHE A 165 -3.22 -13.15 2.57
N MET A 166 -3.78 -12.21 3.31
CA MET A 166 -3.09 -11.51 4.38
C MET A 166 -3.53 -12.00 5.76
N ILE A 167 -2.59 -11.96 6.70
CA ILE A 167 -2.88 -12.04 8.13
C ILE A 167 -2.73 -10.67 8.78
N ALA A 168 -3.61 -10.39 9.76
CA ALA A 168 -3.56 -9.18 10.57
C ALA A 168 -3.53 -9.55 12.07
N PRO A 169 -2.42 -9.29 12.78
CA PRO A 169 -2.24 -9.62 14.20
C PRO A 169 -2.95 -8.60 15.11
N ILE A 170 -4.26 -8.68 15.25
CA ILE A 170 -5.08 -7.72 16.00
C ILE A 170 -5.05 -7.90 17.52
N GLY A 171 -4.66 -9.09 18.01
CA GLY A 171 -4.66 -9.42 19.44
C GLY A 171 -3.36 -9.09 20.16
N ALA A 172 -2.33 -8.60 19.45
CA ALA A 172 -1.05 -8.27 20.04
C ALA A 172 -1.11 -6.96 20.87
N PRO A 173 -0.36 -6.86 21.97
CA PRO A 173 -0.33 -5.64 22.80
C PRO A 173 0.54 -4.51 22.23
N THR A 174 1.53 -4.85 21.38
CA THR A 174 2.53 -3.93 20.80
C THR A 174 2.74 -4.24 19.32
N PHE A 175 3.29 -3.29 18.57
CA PHE A 175 3.68 -3.55 17.17
C PHE A 175 4.77 -4.63 17.09
N ARG A 176 5.75 -4.62 18.02
CA ARG A 176 6.80 -5.64 18.12
C ARG A 176 6.23 -7.05 18.28
N ASP A 177 5.22 -7.22 19.15
CA ASP A 177 4.57 -8.52 19.35
C ASP A 177 3.71 -8.92 18.13
N ALA A 178 3.08 -7.94 17.46
CA ALA A 178 2.35 -8.17 16.22
C ALA A 178 3.27 -8.67 15.11
N LEU A 179 4.41 -8.01 14.90
CA LEU A 179 5.39 -8.43 13.90
C LEU A 179 5.97 -9.81 14.21
N ARG A 180 6.27 -10.10 15.50
CA ARG A 180 6.71 -11.42 15.92
C ARG A 180 5.69 -12.50 15.59
N SER A 181 4.44 -12.31 16.01
CA SER A 181 3.38 -13.30 15.77
C SER A 181 3.14 -13.56 14.29
N GLY A 182 3.10 -12.51 13.46
CA GLY A 182 2.99 -12.67 12.00
C GLY A 182 4.16 -13.43 11.39
N THR A 183 5.39 -13.17 11.85
CA THR A 183 6.59 -13.88 11.39
C THR A 183 6.57 -15.36 11.81
N GLU A 184 6.13 -15.67 13.04
CA GLU A 184 5.99 -17.03 13.52
C GLU A 184 4.94 -17.80 12.71
N VAL A 185 3.80 -17.17 12.38
CA VAL A 185 2.78 -17.76 11.49
C VAL A 185 3.33 -18.00 10.08
N TYR A 186 4.07 -17.04 9.51
CA TYR A 186 4.71 -17.19 8.20
C TYR A 186 5.65 -18.41 8.14
N HIS A 187 6.48 -18.61 9.17
CA HIS A 187 7.36 -19.78 9.25
C HIS A 187 6.58 -21.09 9.50
N ALA A 188 5.49 -21.04 10.28
CA ALA A 188 4.60 -22.16 10.46
C ALA A 188 3.94 -22.56 9.13
N LEU A 189 3.47 -21.57 8.33
CA LEU A 189 2.89 -21.82 7.00
C LEU A 189 3.90 -22.50 6.06
N LYS A 190 5.15 -22.04 6.03
CA LYS A 190 6.22 -22.71 5.26
C LYS A 190 6.36 -24.20 5.64
N SER A 191 6.27 -24.48 6.93
CA SER A 191 6.34 -25.85 7.44
C SER A 191 5.09 -26.69 7.09
N VAL A 192 3.90 -26.10 7.10
CA VAL A 192 2.64 -26.75 6.69
C VAL A 192 2.68 -27.08 5.19
N LEU A 193 3.07 -26.13 4.35
CA LEU A 193 3.23 -26.33 2.90
C LEU A 193 4.20 -27.47 2.57
N LYS A 194 5.39 -27.47 3.20
CA LYS A 194 6.37 -28.55 3.01
C LYS A 194 5.85 -29.91 3.40
N LYS A 195 5.10 -30.01 4.50
CA LYS A 195 4.51 -31.29 4.96
C LYS A 195 3.47 -31.84 3.99
N LYS A 196 2.85 -30.96 3.19
CA LYS A 196 1.82 -31.31 2.19
C LYS A 196 2.40 -31.40 0.76
N ASP A 197 3.74 -31.36 0.61
CA ASP A 197 4.44 -31.35 -0.69
C ASP A 197 4.01 -30.19 -1.61
N LEU A 198 3.62 -29.06 -1.02
CA LEU A 198 3.26 -27.84 -1.74
C LEU A 198 4.46 -26.90 -1.91
N SER A 199 4.43 -26.08 -2.97
CA SER A 199 5.47 -25.10 -3.25
C SER A 199 5.69 -24.12 -2.09
N THR A 200 6.96 -23.83 -1.81
CA THR A 200 7.38 -22.73 -0.92
C THR A 200 8.16 -21.66 -1.67
N GLY A 201 8.01 -21.59 -3.00
CA GLY A 201 8.45 -20.47 -3.82
C GLY A 201 7.72 -19.20 -3.41
N LEU A 202 8.37 -18.05 -3.59
CA LEU A 202 7.82 -16.77 -3.18
C LEU A 202 7.30 -16.00 -4.39
N GLY A 203 6.17 -15.33 -4.22
CA GLY A 203 5.68 -14.30 -5.12
C GLY A 203 6.42 -12.97 -4.94
N ASP A 204 6.02 -11.96 -5.70
CA ASP A 204 6.66 -10.64 -5.75
C ASP A 204 6.71 -9.92 -4.40
N GLU A 205 5.73 -10.18 -3.54
CA GLU A 205 5.61 -9.55 -2.22
C GLU A 205 6.09 -10.43 -1.07
N GLY A 206 6.72 -11.57 -1.37
CA GLY A 206 7.33 -12.46 -0.39
C GLY A 206 6.39 -13.51 0.21
N GLY A 207 5.10 -13.53 -0.16
CA GLY A 207 4.17 -14.60 0.18
C GLY A 207 4.46 -15.88 -0.60
N PHE A 208 4.05 -17.05 -0.06
CA PHE A 208 4.19 -18.33 -0.75
C PHE A 208 3.18 -18.45 -1.91
N ALA A 209 3.55 -19.17 -2.96
CA ALA A 209 2.75 -19.32 -4.18
C ALA A 209 2.47 -20.81 -4.51
N PRO A 210 1.69 -21.52 -3.69
CA PRO A 210 1.32 -22.91 -3.97
C PRO A 210 0.15 -22.98 -4.97
N ASN A 211 0.06 -24.10 -5.73
CA ASN A 211 -1.15 -24.47 -6.44
C ASN A 211 -2.14 -25.09 -5.45
N LEU A 212 -3.38 -24.59 -5.44
CA LEU A 212 -4.43 -25.04 -4.53
C LEU A 212 -5.74 -25.32 -5.29
N PRO A 213 -6.60 -26.23 -4.79
CA PRO A 213 -7.83 -26.60 -5.49
C PRO A 213 -8.90 -25.47 -5.49
N THR A 214 -8.89 -24.59 -4.51
CA THR A 214 -9.83 -23.46 -4.35
C THR A 214 -9.17 -22.32 -3.59
N ASN A 215 -9.73 -21.10 -3.69
CA ASN A 215 -9.29 -19.96 -2.88
C ASN A 215 -9.50 -20.21 -1.37
N ALA A 216 -10.58 -20.89 -0.96
CA ALA A 216 -10.83 -21.24 0.42
C ALA A 216 -9.74 -22.16 1.01
N ALA A 217 -9.14 -23.05 0.20
CA ALA A 217 -8.05 -23.91 0.65
C ALA A 217 -6.80 -23.12 1.11
N ALA A 218 -6.60 -21.90 0.59
CA ALA A 218 -5.54 -21.01 1.07
C ALA A 218 -5.82 -20.56 2.52
N LEU A 219 -7.05 -20.17 2.83
CA LEU A 219 -7.46 -19.78 4.18
C LEU A 219 -7.36 -20.93 5.17
N ASP A 220 -7.72 -22.16 4.75
CA ASP A 220 -7.56 -23.36 5.57
C ASP A 220 -6.09 -23.61 5.93
N LEU A 221 -5.18 -23.48 4.94
CA LEU A 221 -3.73 -23.65 5.17
C LEU A 221 -3.16 -22.60 6.12
N ILE A 222 -3.59 -21.36 5.96
CA ILE A 222 -3.16 -20.25 6.83
C ILE A 222 -3.74 -20.47 8.24
N GLY A 223 -5.00 -20.91 8.37
CA GLY A 223 -5.62 -21.25 9.64
C GLY A 223 -4.84 -22.34 10.38
N GLU A 224 -4.47 -23.45 9.68
CA GLU A 224 -3.61 -24.51 10.24
C GLU A 224 -2.25 -23.92 10.71
N ALA A 225 -1.69 -22.96 9.97
CA ALA A 225 -0.43 -22.33 10.33
C ALA A 225 -0.56 -21.44 11.58
N VAL A 226 -1.66 -20.68 11.71
CA VAL A 226 -1.97 -19.85 12.88
C VAL A 226 -2.06 -20.72 14.15
N GLU A 227 -2.84 -21.80 14.11
CA GLU A 227 -2.98 -22.74 15.21
C GLU A 227 -1.65 -23.41 15.55
N LYS A 228 -0.90 -23.85 14.53
CA LYS A 228 0.42 -24.46 14.71
C LYS A 228 1.44 -23.51 15.34
N ALA A 229 1.34 -22.22 15.07
CA ALA A 229 2.17 -21.18 15.69
C ALA A 229 1.73 -20.86 17.13
N GLY A 230 0.61 -21.41 17.61
CA GLY A 230 0.10 -21.23 18.96
C GLY A 230 -0.81 -20.02 19.15
N TYR A 231 -1.31 -19.44 18.06
CA TYR A 231 -2.24 -18.30 18.07
C TYR A 231 -3.68 -18.73 17.82
N ARG A 232 -4.62 -17.91 18.27
CA ARG A 232 -6.07 -18.15 18.08
C ARG A 232 -6.56 -17.39 16.87
N LEU A 233 -7.04 -18.13 15.87
CA LEU A 233 -7.69 -17.55 14.70
C LEU A 233 -8.99 -16.83 15.11
N GLY A 234 -9.21 -15.63 14.57
CA GLY A 234 -10.38 -14.79 14.89
C GLY A 234 -10.20 -13.88 16.12
N THR A 235 -9.19 -14.13 16.95
CA THR A 235 -8.93 -13.33 18.18
C THR A 235 -7.54 -12.70 18.16
N ASP A 236 -6.51 -13.52 17.96
CA ASP A 236 -5.12 -13.02 17.93
C ASP A 236 -4.73 -12.62 16.51
N ILE A 237 -5.14 -13.43 15.53
CA ILE A 237 -4.89 -13.26 14.10
C ILE A 237 -6.23 -13.34 13.35
N VAL A 238 -6.43 -12.44 12.40
CA VAL A 238 -7.56 -12.44 11.47
C VAL A 238 -7.07 -12.38 10.04
N PHE A 239 -7.96 -12.60 9.07
CA PHE A 239 -7.64 -12.60 7.65
C PHE A 239 -8.04 -11.28 6.98
N ALA A 240 -7.28 -10.90 5.97
CA ALA A 240 -7.64 -9.91 4.98
C ALA A 240 -7.30 -10.43 3.58
N LEU A 241 -8.06 -9.99 2.59
CA LEU A 241 -7.91 -10.41 1.21
C LEU A 241 -7.72 -9.20 0.31
N ASP A 242 -6.91 -9.38 -0.73
CA ASP A 242 -6.91 -8.56 -1.93
C ASP A 242 -7.31 -9.46 -3.11
N VAL A 243 -8.44 -9.16 -3.71
CA VAL A 243 -9.00 -9.99 -4.79
C VAL A 243 -8.51 -9.54 -6.14
N ALA A 244 -8.24 -8.24 -6.33
CA ALA A 244 -7.87 -7.62 -7.59
C ALA A 244 -8.81 -8.04 -8.74
N ALA A 245 -10.13 -7.93 -8.51
CA ALA A 245 -11.14 -8.55 -9.38
C ALA A 245 -11.18 -7.99 -10.80
N THR A 246 -10.61 -6.82 -11.06
CA THR A 246 -10.43 -6.25 -12.40
C THR A 246 -9.61 -7.19 -13.31
N GLU A 247 -8.64 -7.93 -12.75
CA GLU A 247 -7.74 -8.82 -13.51
C GLU A 247 -8.47 -10.00 -14.18
N PHE A 248 -9.61 -10.43 -13.67
CA PHE A 248 -10.42 -11.52 -14.22
C PHE A 248 -11.83 -11.10 -14.64
N PHE A 249 -12.04 -9.79 -14.81
CA PHE A 249 -13.30 -9.21 -15.30
C PHE A 249 -13.21 -8.88 -16.79
N ASP A 250 -14.17 -9.38 -17.58
CA ASP A 250 -14.31 -9.06 -18.99
C ASP A 250 -15.79 -8.95 -19.38
N ASN A 251 -16.16 -7.88 -20.08
CA ASN A 251 -17.49 -7.67 -20.67
C ASN A 251 -18.66 -7.95 -19.71
N GLY A 252 -18.58 -7.50 -18.46
CA GLY A 252 -19.64 -7.66 -17.45
C GLY A 252 -19.63 -9.00 -16.71
N THR A 253 -18.61 -9.81 -16.90
CA THR A 253 -18.51 -11.17 -16.33
C THR A 253 -17.16 -11.35 -15.63
N TYR A 254 -17.18 -11.92 -14.43
CA TYR A 254 -16.01 -12.34 -13.67
C TYR A 254 -15.72 -13.82 -13.96
N THR A 255 -14.53 -14.16 -14.44
CA THR A 255 -14.10 -15.56 -14.57
C THR A 255 -13.38 -15.97 -13.29
N PHE A 256 -14.09 -16.62 -12.36
CA PHE A 256 -13.61 -16.92 -11.03
C PHE A 256 -13.79 -18.41 -10.69
N GLU A 257 -12.73 -19.05 -10.18
CA GLU A 257 -12.66 -20.51 -9.95
C GLU A 257 -13.10 -21.31 -11.20
N GLY A 258 -12.63 -20.86 -12.38
CA GLY A 258 -12.90 -21.50 -13.65
C GLY A 258 -14.36 -21.38 -14.15
N SER A 259 -15.18 -20.52 -13.54
CA SER A 259 -16.60 -20.34 -13.88
C SER A 259 -16.95 -18.86 -14.05
N PRO A 260 -17.83 -18.53 -15.03
CA PRO A 260 -18.34 -17.19 -15.17
C PRO A 260 -19.26 -16.82 -13.99
N LYS A 261 -19.13 -15.61 -13.46
CA LYS A 261 -19.93 -15.08 -12.36
C LYS A 261 -20.36 -13.65 -12.64
N THR A 262 -21.55 -13.29 -12.18
CA THR A 262 -22.03 -11.92 -12.08
C THR A 262 -21.49 -11.24 -10.82
N ALA A 263 -21.62 -9.90 -10.72
CA ALA A 263 -21.29 -9.16 -9.49
C ALA A 263 -22.09 -9.64 -8.27
N GLU A 264 -23.35 -10.04 -8.47
CA GLU A 264 -24.20 -10.60 -7.42
C GLU A 264 -23.67 -11.96 -6.93
N GLU A 265 -23.27 -12.84 -7.85
CA GLU A 265 -22.67 -14.15 -7.49
C GLU A 265 -21.32 -14.00 -6.79
N MET A 266 -20.49 -13.00 -7.19
CA MET A 266 -19.27 -12.66 -6.46
C MET A 266 -19.60 -12.15 -5.04
N SER A 267 -20.56 -11.27 -4.89
CA SER A 267 -21.03 -10.76 -3.59
C SER A 267 -21.53 -11.88 -2.67
N ASN A 268 -22.26 -12.84 -3.23
CA ASN A 268 -22.72 -14.03 -2.50
C ASN A 268 -21.55 -14.93 -2.06
N TYR A 269 -20.53 -15.09 -2.92
CA TYR A 269 -19.31 -15.82 -2.59
C TYR A 269 -18.59 -15.17 -1.39
N TYR A 270 -18.37 -13.86 -1.42
CA TYR A 270 -17.73 -13.15 -0.30
C TYR A 270 -18.57 -13.20 0.98
N THR A 271 -19.89 -13.09 0.86
CA THR A 271 -20.79 -13.21 2.03
C THR A 271 -20.67 -14.56 2.73
N LYS A 272 -20.56 -15.65 1.94
CA LYS A 272 -20.30 -16.97 2.47
C LYS A 272 -18.92 -17.05 3.10
N LEU A 273 -17.89 -16.57 2.42
CA LEU A 273 -16.50 -16.64 2.88
C LEU A 273 -16.32 -15.89 4.22
N VAL A 274 -16.91 -14.69 4.36
CA VAL A 274 -16.93 -13.90 5.61
C VAL A 274 -17.74 -14.60 6.72
N GLY A 275 -18.69 -15.47 6.36
CA GLY A 275 -19.43 -16.30 7.31
C GLY A 275 -18.62 -17.49 7.82
N ASP A 276 -17.74 -18.03 6.99
CA ASP A 276 -16.98 -19.24 7.28
C ASP A 276 -15.60 -18.94 7.93
N TYR A 277 -15.02 -17.74 7.66
CA TYR A 277 -13.68 -17.36 8.11
C TYR A 277 -13.66 -15.98 8.79
N PRO A 278 -12.75 -15.73 9.73
CA PRO A 278 -12.62 -14.43 10.40
C PRO A 278 -11.93 -13.38 9.51
N ILE A 279 -12.60 -13.02 8.42
CA ILE A 279 -12.14 -12.00 7.48
C ILE A 279 -12.57 -10.61 7.96
N VAL A 280 -11.63 -9.68 8.09
CA VAL A 280 -11.88 -8.29 8.53
C VAL A 280 -11.89 -7.29 7.38
N SER A 281 -11.31 -7.65 6.23
CA SER A 281 -11.12 -6.75 5.11
C SER A 281 -11.08 -7.50 3.79
N ILE A 282 -11.75 -6.95 2.77
CA ILE A 282 -11.64 -7.40 1.37
C ILE A 282 -11.34 -6.17 0.52
N GLU A 283 -10.22 -6.21 -0.20
CA GLU A 283 -9.76 -5.21 -1.14
C GLU A 283 -10.13 -5.63 -2.56
N ASP A 284 -10.55 -4.67 -3.37
CA ASP A 284 -10.95 -4.79 -4.77
C ASP A 284 -11.77 -6.04 -5.11
N PRO A 285 -12.91 -6.24 -4.39
CA PRO A 285 -13.77 -7.41 -4.59
C PRO A 285 -14.48 -7.44 -5.94
N LEU A 286 -14.58 -6.30 -6.62
CA LEU A 286 -15.23 -6.14 -7.92
C LEU A 286 -14.38 -5.22 -8.81
N ALA A 287 -14.67 -5.21 -10.13
CA ALA A 287 -13.95 -4.39 -11.09
C ALA A 287 -14.03 -2.88 -10.80
N GLU A 288 -12.99 -2.14 -11.16
CA GLU A 288 -12.78 -0.71 -10.84
C GLU A 288 -13.87 0.25 -11.38
N ASP A 289 -14.69 -0.21 -12.34
CA ASP A 289 -15.78 0.56 -12.93
C ASP A 289 -17.18 0.03 -12.57
N ASP A 290 -17.29 -1.06 -11.80
CA ASP A 290 -18.59 -1.63 -11.39
C ASP A 290 -19.15 -0.96 -10.12
N TRP A 291 -19.31 0.37 -10.16
CA TRP A 291 -19.77 1.18 -9.02
C TRP A 291 -21.07 0.70 -8.39
N SER A 292 -22.00 0.20 -9.22
CA SER A 292 -23.28 -0.33 -8.72
C SER A 292 -23.13 -1.65 -7.98
N GLY A 293 -22.26 -2.53 -8.46
CA GLY A 293 -21.87 -3.76 -7.76
C GLY A 293 -21.20 -3.46 -6.43
N TRP A 294 -20.26 -2.53 -6.41
CA TRP A 294 -19.60 -2.07 -5.19
C TRP A 294 -20.58 -1.53 -4.14
N ALA A 295 -21.52 -0.66 -4.52
CA ALA A 295 -22.52 -0.14 -3.61
C ALA A 295 -23.41 -1.27 -3.04
N THR A 296 -23.79 -2.24 -3.86
CA THR A 296 -24.59 -3.40 -3.44
C THR A 296 -23.82 -4.29 -2.46
N LEU A 297 -22.57 -4.59 -2.76
CA LEU A 297 -21.69 -5.39 -1.88
C LEU A 297 -21.44 -4.66 -0.55
N THR A 298 -21.17 -3.36 -0.60
CA THR A 298 -20.94 -2.56 0.61
C THR A 298 -22.19 -2.49 1.48
N ALA A 299 -23.39 -2.39 0.89
CA ALA A 299 -24.64 -2.48 1.63
C ALA A 299 -24.84 -3.84 2.32
N ALA A 300 -24.34 -4.93 1.71
CA ALA A 300 -24.49 -6.29 2.26
C ALA A 300 -23.46 -6.62 3.35
N LEU A 301 -22.21 -6.17 3.21
CA LEU A 301 -21.09 -6.58 4.06
C LEU A 301 -20.43 -5.43 4.84
N GLY A 302 -20.64 -4.18 4.45
CA GLY A 302 -19.89 -3.03 4.97
C GLY A 302 -20.08 -2.74 6.45
N ASP A 303 -21.13 -3.25 7.09
CA ASP A 303 -21.33 -3.16 8.54
C ASP A 303 -20.56 -4.24 9.33
N ARG A 304 -20.06 -5.26 8.64
CA ARG A 304 -19.38 -6.41 9.24
C ARG A 304 -17.87 -6.39 9.02
N ILE A 305 -17.44 -5.94 7.84
CA ILE A 305 -16.05 -5.93 7.42
C ILE A 305 -15.69 -4.62 6.72
N GLN A 306 -14.41 -4.41 6.53
CA GLN A 306 -13.85 -3.37 5.70
C GLN A 306 -13.91 -3.77 4.23
N ILE A 307 -14.43 -2.89 3.37
CA ILE A 307 -14.42 -3.01 1.91
C ILE A 307 -13.50 -1.91 1.39
N VAL A 308 -12.35 -2.31 0.84
CA VAL A 308 -11.27 -1.39 0.45
C VAL A 308 -11.28 -1.18 -1.05
N GLY A 309 -11.25 0.07 -1.49
CA GLY A 309 -10.98 0.41 -2.89
C GLY A 309 -9.50 0.74 -3.09
N ASP A 310 -8.82 -0.04 -3.94
CA ASP A 310 -7.51 0.22 -4.51
C ASP A 310 -7.69 0.81 -5.91
N ASP A 311 -7.89 -0.01 -6.94
CA ASP A 311 -8.10 0.44 -8.32
C ASP A 311 -9.38 1.29 -8.46
N LEU A 312 -10.39 1.03 -7.62
CA LEU A 312 -11.61 1.87 -7.57
C LEU A 312 -11.27 3.34 -7.29
N PHE A 313 -10.33 3.62 -6.39
CA PHE A 313 -10.03 4.98 -5.92
C PHE A 313 -8.71 5.54 -6.41
N VAL A 314 -7.71 4.72 -6.66
CA VAL A 314 -6.33 5.08 -7.06
C VAL A 314 -5.76 6.24 -6.24
N THR A 315 -6.06 6.30 -4.94
CA THR A 315 -5.68 7.38 -4.02
C THR A 315 -6.14 8.78 -4.49
N ASN A 316 -7.10 8.85 -5.41
CA ASN A 316 -7.57 10.09 -6.02
C ASN A 316 -8.74 10.70 -5.22
N PRO A 317 -8.62 11.94 -4.67
CA PRO A 317 -9.67 12.56 -3.88
C PRO A 317 -11.02 12.68 -4.61
N GLN A 318 -11.04 12.87 -5.93
CA GLN A 318 -12.30 12.98 -6.70
C GLN A 318 -13.02 11.62 -6.78
N ARG A 319 -12.27 10.53 -7.00
CA ARG A 319 -12.84 9.17 -7.01
C ARG A 319 -13.28 8.74 -5.60
N ILE A 320 -12.50 9.10 -4.57
CA ILE A 320 -12.88 8.88 -3.16
C ILE A 320 -14.18 9.62 -2.83
N ALA A 321 -14.30 10.90 -3.21
CA ALA A 321 -15.52 11.68 -3.00
C ALA A 321 -16.75 11.04 -3.68
N ARG A 322 -16.58 10.50 -4.90
CA ARG A 322 -17.60 9.71 -5.57
C ARG A 322 -17.99 8.47 -4.78
N GLY A 323 -17.01 7.68 -4.33
CA GLY A 323 -17.26 6.46 -3.56
C GLY A 323 -18.00 6.73 -2.23
N ILE A 324 -17.67 7.84 -1.57
CA ILE A 324 -18.38 8.31 -0.38
C ILE A 324 -19.85 8.63 -0.71
N ALA A 325 -20.07 9.38 -1.78
CA ALA A 325 -21.43 9.79 -2.20
C ALA A 325 -22.29 8.58 -2.63
N GLU A 326 -21.71 7.63 -3.35
CA GLU A 326 -22.37 6.43 -3.86
C GLU A 326 -22.37 5.27 -2.83
N LYS A 327 -21.66 5.40 -1.71
CA LYS A 327 -21.47 4.35 -0.69
C LYS A 327 -20.86 3.07 -1.28
N ALA A 328 -19.92 3.24 -2.17
CA ALA A 328 -19.35 2.14 -2.95
C ALA A 328 -18.26 1.35 -2.20
N ALA A 329 -17.75 1.88 -1.09
CA ALA A 329 -16.76 1.24 -0.22
C ALA A 329 -16.85 1.85 1.19
N ASN A 330 -15.95 1.45 2.11
CA ASN A 330 -15.83 2.05 3.43
C ASN A 330 -14.37 2.22 3.90
N ALA A 331 -13.43 1.96 3.01
CA ALA A 331 -12.00 2.17 3.24
C ALA A 331 -11.26 2.43 1.92
N VAL A 332 -10.10 3.08 2.02
CA VAL A 332 -9.22 3.45 0.90
C VAL A 332 -7.86 2.79 1.08
N LEU A 333 -7.36 2.16 0.03
CA LEU A 333 -5.94 1.83 -0.05
C LEU A 333 -5.18 3.09 -0.49
N VAL A 334 -4.11 3.43 0.23
CA VAL A 334 -3.34 4.65 0.01
C VAL A 334 -1.97 4.29 -0.55
N LYS A 335 -1.75 4.58 -1.83
CA LYS A 335 -0.49 4.38 -2.53
C LYS A 335 0.02 5.74 -3.03
N VAL A 336 1.12 6.21 -2.47
CA VAL A 336 1.65 7.56 -2.75
C VAL A 336 1.90 7.83 -4.23
N ASN A 337 2.30 6.80 -5.00
CA ASN A 337 2.61 6.96 -6.42
C ASN A 337 1.39 6.89 -7.35
N GLN A 338 0.23 6.42 -6.87
CA GLN A 338 -1.01 6.43 -7.67
C GLN A 338 -1.51 7.85 -7.93
N ILE A 339 -1.29 8.75 -6.97
CA ILE A 339 -1.63 10.17 -7.10
C ILE A 339 -0.40 11.04 -7.40
N GLY A 340 0.78 10.70 -6.87
CA GLY A 340 2.07 11.23 -7.30
C GLY A 340 2.57 12.48 -6.59
N SER A 341 1.97 12.92 -5.47
CA SER A 341 2.54 13.91 -4.54
C SER A 341 2.16 13.60 -3.09
N LEU A 342 2.99 14.06 -2.15
CA LEU A 342 2.69 13.94 -0.73
C LEU A 342 1.45 14.75 -0.35
N THR A 343 1.32 15.97 -0.85
CA THR A 343 0.17 16.84 -0.56
C THR A 343 -1.15 16.19 -0.97
N GLU A 344 -1.26 15.69 -2.19
CA GLU A 344 -2.48 15.04 -2.67
C GLU A 344 -2.76 13.73 -1.91
N THR A 345 -1.71 12.99 -1.53
CA THR A 345 -1.84 11.80 -0.68
C THR A 345 -2.45 12.14 0.69
N LEU A 346 -1.96 13.20 1.33
CA LEU A 346 -2.49 13.67 2.62
C LEU A 346 -3.93 14.18 2.49
N ASP A 347 -4.26 14.86 1.38
CA ASP A 347 -5.62 15.32 1.10
C ASP A 347 -6.58 14.13 0.89
N ALA A 348 -6.15 13.07 0.23
CA ALA A 348 -6.94 11.84 0.06
C ALA A 348 -7.23 11.16 1.41
N VAL A 349 -6.22 11.05 2.29
CA VAL A 349 -6.37 10.47 3.63
C VAL A 349 -7.29 11.34 4.50
N ASP A 350 -7.12 12.66 4.51
CA ASP A 350 -7.97 13.58 5.29
C ASP A 350 -9.44 13.49 4.84
N LEU A 351 -9.69 13.48 3.53
CA LEU A 351 -11.03 13.32 2.97
C LEU A 351 -11.67 12.00 3.41
N ALA A 352 -10.94 10.90 3.33
CA ALA A 352 -11.41 9.58 3.72
C ALA A 352 -11.76 9.52 5.22
N HIS A 353 -10.85 9.98 6.08
CA HIS A 353 -11.06 10.01 7.53
C HIS A 353 -12.27 10.86 7.94
N ARG A 354 -12.42 12.05 7.33
CA ARG A 354 -13.60 12.92 7.61
C ARG A 354 -14.92 12.29 7.21
N ALA A 355 -14.90 11.39 6.23
CA ALA A 355 -16.09 10.63 5.83
C ALA A 355 -16.33 9.36 6.66
N GLY A 356 -15.46 9.05 7.62
CA GLY A 356 -15.51 7.82 8.42
C GLY A 356 -15.03 6.57 7.69
N PHE A 357 -14.30 6.75 6.59
CA PHE A 357 -13.58 5.67 5.92
C PHE A 357 -12.29 5.36 6.68
N MET A 358 -11.89 4.10 6.68
CA MET A 358 -10.55 3.70 7.11
C MET A 358 -9.57 3.91 5.97
N CYS A 359 -8.29 4.11 6.33
CA CYS A 359 -7.19 4.16 5.36
C CYS A 359 -6.20 3.05 5.66
N MET A 360 -5.69 2.41 4.62
CA MET A 360 -4.63 1.42 4.69
C MET A 360 -3.45 1.91 3.86
N MET A 361 -2.36 2.30 4.53
CA MET A 361 -1.13 2.72 3.85
C MET A 361 -0.50 1.51 3.17
N SER A 362 -0.12 1.65 1.90
CA SER A 362 0.28 0.50 1.08
C SER A 362 1.59 0.73 0.34
N HIS A 363 2.34 -0.36 0.18
CA HIS A 363 3.43 -0.52 -0.74
C HIS A 363 2.95 -0.70 -2.19
N ARG A 364 3.89 -0.95 -3.10
CA ARG A 364 3.63 -1.45 -4.46
C ARG A 364 4.39 -2.79 -4.66
N SER A 365 4.06 -3.48 -5.76
CA SER A 365 4.77 -4.72 -6.14
C SER A 365 6.26 -4.48 -6.42
N GLY A 366 6.62 -3.37 -7.05
CA GLY A 366 8.01 -2.90 -7.20
C GLY A 366 8.36 -1.90 -6.09
N GLU A 367 9.14 -2.33 -5.12
CA GLU A 367 9.58 -1.53 -3.98
C GLU A 367 11.09 -1.31 -3.97
N THR A 368 11.52 -0.40 -3.11
CA THR A 368 12.93 -0.14 -2.80
C THR A 368 13.16 -0.27 -1.29
N GLU A 369 14.35 0.09 -0.80
CA GLU A 369 14.63 0.17 0.65
C GLU A 369 13.97 1.40 1.31
N ASP A 370 13.34 2.29 0.55
CA ASP A 370 12.65 3.46 1.10
C ASP A 370 11.56 3.06 2.09
N THR A 371 11.49 3.78 3.22
CA THR A 371 10.59 3.45 4.32
C THR A 371 9.50 4.50 4.56
N THR A 372 9.36 5.47 3.67
CA THR A 372 8.45 6.61 3.82
C THR A 372 7.04 6.20 4.20
N ILE A 373 6.50 5.11 3.61
CA ILE A 373 5.13 4.65 3.92
C ILE A 373 4.96 4.18 5.37
N ALA A 374 6.02 3.73 6.03
CA ALA A 374 5.97 3.39 7.46
C ALA A 374 5.80 4.66 8.31
N ASP A 375 6.56 5.71 8.02
CA ASP A 375 6.43 7.01 8.67
C ASP A 375 5.06 7.63 8.37
N LEU A 376 4.58 7.57 7.13
CA LEU A 376 3.27 8.08 6.73
C LEU A 376 2.12 7.37 7.44
N ALA A 377 2.18 6.04 7.61
CA ALA A 377 1.14 5.29 8.30
C ALA A 377 0.95 5.77 9.75
N VAL A 378 2.06 6.12 10.44
CA VAL A 378 2.01 6.66 11.80
C VAL A 378 1.63 8.14 11.80
N ALA A 379 2.20 8.94 10.88
CA ALA A 379 1.94 10.37 10.76
C ALA A 379 0.45 10.67 10.52
N THR A 380 -0.20 9.89 9.67
CA THR A 380 -1.62 10.07 9.29
C THR A 380 -2.60 9.34 10.21
N GLY A 381 -2.10 8.48 11.11
CA GLY A 381 -2.97 7.69 11.98
C GLY A 381 -3.85 6.69 11.24
N CYS A 382 -3.44 6.19 10.08
CA CYS A 382 -4.19 5.21 9.28
C CYS A 382 -4.57 3.95 10.08
N GLY A 383 -3.74 3.56 11.05
CA GLY A 383 -3.98 2.37 11.88
C GLY A 383 -3.78 1.04 11.16
N GLN A 384 -3.49 1.05 9.87
CA GLN A 384 -3.27 -0.13 9.01
C GLN A 384 -2.13 0.13 8.02
N ILE A 385 -1.31 -0.90 7.77
CA ILE A 385 -0.29 -0.88 6.72
C ILE A 385 -0.24 -2.22 5.99
N LYS A 386 -0.26 -2.17 4.66
CA LYS A 386 -0.09 -3.30 3.75
C LYS A 386 1.29 -3.17 3.10
N THR A 387 2.25 -4.01 3.49
CA THR A 387 3.62 -3.92 2.97
C THR A 387 4.29 -5.27 2.74
N GLY A 388 3.49 -6.27 2.32
CA GLY A 388 3.95 -7.60 1.93
C GLY A 388 4.21 -8.55 3.09
N ALA A 389 4.86 -9.67 2.80
CA ALA A 389 5.24 -10.67 3.78
C ALA A 389 6.40 -10.18 4.68
N PRO A 390 6.62 -10.80 5.87
CA PRO A 390 7.82 -10.57 6.68
C PRO A 390 9.05 -11.27 6.07
N ALA A 391 9.26 -11.06 4.78
CA ALA A 391 10.35 -11.61 3.97
C ALA A 391 10.68 -10.62 2.85
N ARG A 392 11.90 -10.70 2.30
CA ARG A 392 12.50 -9.77 1.33
C ARG A 392 12.82 -8.40 1.97
N SER A 393 13.99 -7.85 1.68
CA SER A 393 14.50 -6.64 2.33
C SER A 393 13.64 -5.41 2.05
N ASP A 394 13.09 -5.32 0.84
CA ASP A 394 12.20 -4.26 0.38
C ASP A 394 10.90 -4.16 1.22
N ARG A 395 10.41 -5.29 1.74
CA ARG A 395 9.23 -5.35 2.63
C ARG A 395 9.63 -5.16 4.09
N VAL A 396 10.61 -5.94 4.54
CA VAL A 396 11.10 -5.94 5.93
C VAL A 396 11.65 -4.58 6.36
N ALA A 397 12.19 -3.76 5.43
CA ALA A 397 12.64 -2.41 5.72
C ALA A 397 11.54 -1.54 6.37
N LYS A 398 10.30 -1.63 5.88
CA LYS A 398 9.14 -0.88 6.41
C LYS A 398 8.76 -1.37 7.81
N TYR A 399 8.75 -2.68 8.03
CA TYR A 399 8.50 -3.26 9.36
C TYR A 399 9.59 -2.86 10.37
N ASN A 400 10.85 -2.88 9.96
CA ASN A 400 11.96 -2.44 10.79
C ASN A 400 11.88 -0.95 11.11
N GLN A 401 11.39 -0.11 10.19
CA GLN A 401 11.16 1.31 10.45
C GLN A 401 10.06 1.50 11.51
N LEU A 402 8.97 0.75 11.44
CA LEU A 402 7.92 0.80 12.46
C LEU A 402 8.40 0.36 13.84
N LEU A 403 9.32 -0.62 13.93
CA LEU A 403 9.97 -0.96 15.19
C LEU A 403 10.80 0.21 15.77
N ARG A 404 11.55 0.95 14.92
CA ARG A 404 12.29 2.14 15.34
C ARG A 404 11.36 3.24 15.81
N ILE A 405 10.24 3.45 15.10
CA ILE A 405 9.20 4.42 15.49
C ILE A 405 8.58 4.05 16.84
N GLU A 406 8.27 2.75 17.06
CA GLU A 406 7.76 2.27 18.35
C GLU A 406 8.75 2.53 19.48
N GLU A 407 10.04 2.28 19.25
CA GLU A 407 11.11 2.55 20.22
C GLU A 407 11.26 4.06 20.51
N GLU A 408 11.21 4.91 19.48
CA GLU A 408 11.28 6.37 19.62
C GLU A 408 10.08 6.93 20.39
N LEU A 409 8.89 6.36 20.20
CA LEU A 409 7.67 6.75 20.92
C LEU A 409 7.65 6.28 22.38
N ALA A 410 8.38 5.20 22.69
CA ALA A 410 8.46 4.62 24.03
C ALA A 410 7.05 4.41 24.65
N ASP A 411 6.83 4.93 25.87
CA ASP A 411 5.55 4.80 26.58
C ASP A 411 4.36 5.52 25.90
N ALA A 412 4.63 6.40 24.94
CA ALA A 412 3.57 7.07 24.15
C ALA A 412 3.06 6.19 23.00
N ALA A 413 3.80 5.16 22.59
CA ALA A 413 3.38 4.26 21.53
C ALA A 413 2.04 3.60 21.82
N ARG A 414 1.19 3.54 20.82
CA ARG A 414 -0.11 2.83 20.87
C ARG A 414 -0.22 1.96 19.64
N TYR A 415 -0.42 0.68 19.84
CA TYR A 415 -0.72 -0.24 18.76
C TYR A 415 -2.22 -0.24 18.45
N ALA A 416 -2.58 -0.12 17.18
CA ALA A 416 -3.98 0.01 16.76
C ALA A 416 -4.81 -1.26 17.09
N GLY A 417 -4.20 -2.45 16.95
CA GLY A 417 -4.83 -3.72 17.28
C GLY A 417 -6.23 -3.88 16.67
N ALA A 418 -7.17 -4.46 17.42
CA ALA A 418 -8.54 -4.66 16.94
C ALA A 418 -9.27 -3.33 16.64
N GLY A 419 -8.82 -2.21 17.20
CA GLY A 419 -9.38 -0.88 16.91
C GLY A 419 -9.19 -0.43 15.46
N ALA A 420 -8.23 -1.01 14.74
CA ALA A 420 -8.04 -0.78 13.31
C ALA A 420 -9.21 -1.28 12.44
N PHE A 421 -10.01 -2.22 12.96
CA PHE A 421 -11.15 -2.82 12.24
C PHE A 421 -12.45 -2.64 13.04
N PRO A 422 -12.99 -1.42 13.14
CA PRO A 422 -14.11 -1.09 14.04
C PRO A 422 -15.43 -1.81 13.69
N ARG A 423 -15.53 -2.37 12.48
CA ARG A 423 -16.72 -3.11 12.00
C ARG A 423 -16.66 -4.59 12.35
N TYR A 424 -15.46 -5.14 12.51
CA TYR A 424 -15.30 -6.55 12.86
C TYR A 424 -15.73 -6.80 14.31
N ARG A 425 -16.50 -7.87 14.51
CA ARG A 425 -16.85 -8.41 15.83
C ARG A 425 -16.33 -9.84 15.89
N SER A 426 -15.40 -10.11 16.79
CA SER A 426 -15.01 -11.48 17.10
C SER A 426 -16.22 -12.26 17.63
N ALA A 427 -16.44 -13.45 17.09
CA ALA A 427 -17.53 -14.33 17.53
C ALA A 427 -17.35 -14.79 18.99
#